data_85a8c281d3cc406660aac1049586b884
#
_entry.id   85a8c281d3cc406660aac1049586b884
#
_cell.length_a   1.000
_cell.length_b   1.000
_cell.length_c   1.000
_cell.angle_alpha   90.00
_cell.angle_beta   90.00
_cell.angle_gamma   90.00
#
_symmetry.space_group_name_H-M   'P 1'
#
loop_
_entity.id
_entity.type
_entity.pdbx_description
1 polymer ?
#
loop_
_entity_poly.entity_id
_entity_poly.type
_entity_poly.pdbx_seq_one_letter_code
_entity_poly.pdbx_strand_id
1 'polypeptide(L)'
;KPTIFEQEGWHYELDLPEGDGDSSAASLHEGTLRYNGVVFNEMKGALSDPMSVLDDAVNAALYPDTAYAHESGGDPRAIPALTYEQFLDTHARHYNPSNSYITPHGRCRCRRRGPVLSGAQSAGRAGACDLRV
;
A
#
# COMPACT_ATOMS: atom_id res chain seq x y z
N LYS A 1 -2.51 -3.18 13.37
CA LYS A 1 -1.84 -4.28 14.12
C LYS A 1 -0.56 -4.65 13.38
N PRO A 2 0.56 -4.98 14.06
CA PRO A 2 1.82 -5.39 13.41
C PRO A 2 1.62 -6.56 12.43
N THR A 3 0.79 -7.53 12.79
CA THR A 3 0.46 -8.69 11.95
C THR A 3 -0.09 -8.34 10.57
N ILE A 4 -0.79 -7.20 10.41
CA ILE A 4 -1.28 -6.74 9.11
C ILE A 4 -0.10 -6.25 8.26
N PHE A 5 0.84 -5.52 8.86
CA PHE A 5 2.02 -5.06 8.16
C PHE A 5 2.91 -6.22 7.68
N GLU A 6 3.08 -7.25 8.52
CA GLU A 6 3.84 -8.45 8.17
C GLU A 6 3.14 -9.25 7.06
N GLN A 7 1.83 -9.42 7.14
CA GLN A 7 1.05 -10.20 6.19
C GLN A 7 0.92 -9.47 4.83
N GLU A 8 0.54 -8.21 4.85
CA GLU A 8 0.25 -7.44 3.63
C GLU A 8 1.52 -6.79 3.05
N GLY A 9 2.41 -6.30 3.88
CA GLY A 9 3.63 -5.64 3.46
C GLY A 9 4.72 -6.63 3.05
N TRP A 10 5.45 -7.13 4.03
CA TRP A 10 6.50 -8.12 3.83
C TRP A 10 6.85 -8.86 5.13
N HIS A 11 7.36 -10.08 5.00
CA HIS A 11 7.93 -10.90 6.08
C HIS A 11 8.94 -11.88 5.54
N TYR A 12 9.68 -12.53 6.44
CA TYR A 12 10.52 -13.67 6.07
C TYR A 12 9.68 -14.94 6.03
N GLU A 13 9.82 -15.71 4.97
CA GLU A 13 9.25 -17.04 4.82
C GLU A 13 10.39 -18.06 4.64
N LEU A 14 10.26 -19.21 5.29
CA LEU A 14 11.14 -20.33 5.10
C LEU A 14 10.58 -21.25 4.01
N ASP A 15 11.27 -21.30 2.89
CA ASP A 15 10.94 -22.21 1.80
C ASP A 15 11.66 -23.54 2.04
N LEU A 16 10.89 -24.56 2.33
CA LEU A 16 11.41 -25.91 2.54
C LEU A 16 11.48 -26.64 1.21
N PRO A 17 12.53 -27.46 0.97
CA PRO A 17 12.58 -28.31 -0.21
C PRO A 17 11.38 -29.25 -0.25
N GLU A 18 10.83 -29.46 -1.45
CA GLU A 18 9.75 -30.42 -1.68
C GLU A 18 10.26 -31.85 -1.37
N GLY A 19 9.96 -32.32 -0.18
CA GLY A 19 10.27 -33.67 0.27
C GLY A 19 9.32 -34.09 1.37
N ASP A 20 8.93 -35.34 1.39
CA ASP A 20 8.00 -36.01 2.28
C ASP A 20 7.72 -35.25 3.58
N GLY A 21 6.53 -34.71 3.74
CA GLY A 21 5.86 -34.03 4.85
C GLY A 21 6.37 -34.16 6.30
N ASP A 22 7.60 -34.49 6.51
CA ASP A 22 8.25 -34.61 7.82
C ASP A 22 8.88 -33.25 8.19
N SER A 23 8.18 -32.51 9.03
CA SER A 23 8.66 -31.27 9.66
C SER A 23 9.75 -31.57 10.70
N SER A 24 10.71 -32.42 10.38
CA SER A 24 11.82 -32.75 11.29
C SER A 24 12.78 -31.54 11.38
N ALA A 25 13.44 -31.41 12.53
CA ALA A 25 14.44 -30.35 12.74
C ALA A 25 15.57 -30.37 11.68
N ALA A 26 15.82 -31.50 11.04
CA ALA A 26 16.80 -31.65 9.97
C ALA A 26 16.37 -30.92 8.68
N SER A 27 15.07 -30.98 8.30
CA SER A 27 14.57 -30.28 7.10
C SER A 27 14.55 -28.77 7.25
N LEU A 28 14.47 -28.24 8.48
CA LEU A 28 14.54 -26.80 8.73
C LEU A 28 15.92 -26.19 8.40
N HIS A 29 17.00 -26.99 8.50
CA HIS A 29 18.35 -26.53 8.15
C HIS A 29 18.60 -26.47 6.64
N GLU A 30 17.79 -27.13 5.84
CA GLU A 30 17.88 -27.12 4.37
C GLU A 30 16.96 -26.05 3.73
N GLY A 31 16.13 -25.38 4.53
CA GLY A 31 15.24 -24.33 4.08
C GLY A 31 15.97 -23.07 3.65
N THR A 32 15.43 -22.40 2.64
CA THR A 32 15.92 -21.11 2.16
C THR A 32 14.99 -19.99 2.63
N LEU A 33 15.56 -18.98 3.33
CA LEU A 33 14.82 -17.78 3.71
C LEU A 33 14.59 -16.90 2.50
N ARG A 34 13.35 -16.49 2.30
CA ARG A 34 12.97 -15.52 1.27
C ARG A 34 12.03 -14.46 1.81
N TYR A 35 11.93 -13.34 1.09
CA TYR A 35 10.91 -12.34 1.36
C TYR A 35 9.59 -12.76 0.75
N ASN A 36 8.52 -12.60 1.52
CA ASN A 36 7.15 -12.80 1.09
C ASN A 36 6.27 -11.67 1.64
N GLY A 37 5.06 -11.51 1.10
CA GLY A 37 4.09 -10.49 1.47
C GLY A 37 3.28 -10.07 0.25
N VAL A 38 2.06 -9.62 0.45
CA VAL A 38 1.15 -9.29 -0.66
C VAL A 38 1.72 -8.16 -1.51
N VAL A 39 2.02 -7.02 -0.91
CA VAL A 39 2.56 -5.85 -1.63
C VAL A 39 3.95 -6.14 -2.20
N PHE A 40 4.80 -6.83 -1.44
CA PHE A 40 6.12 -7.21 -1.93
C PHE A 40 6.05 -8.06 -3.20
N ASN A 41 5.20 -9.08 -3.22
CA ASN A 41 5.06 -9.98 -4.35
C ASN A 41 4.38 -9.29 -5.54
N GLU A 42 3.40 -8.42 -5.30
CA GLU A 42 2.75 -7.62 -6.34
C GLU A 42 3.78 -6.72 -7.05
N MET A 43 4.58 -5.97 -6.31
CA MET A 43 5.59 -5.08 -6.88
C MET A 43 6.73 -5.84 -7.56
N LYS A 44 7.14 -6.97 -7.01
CA LYS A 44 8.10 -7.87 -7.66
C LYS A 44 7.55 -8.39 -8.99
N GLY A 45 6.26 -8.73 -9.05
CA GLY A 45 5.56 -9.14 -10.27
C GLY A 45 5.47 -8.00 -11.30
N ALA A 46 5.07 -6.81 -10.89
CA ALA A 46 4.96 -5.64 -11.76
C ALA A 46 6.30 -5.28 -12.41
N LEU A 47 7.40 -5.29 -11.66
CA LEU A 47 8.74 -5.01 -12.18
C LEU A 47 9.39 -6.19 -12.93
N SER A 48 8.72 -7.31 -13.08
CA SER A 48 9.17 -8.40 -13.95
C SER A 48 8.73 -8.23 -15.41
N ASP A 49 7.79 -7.31 -15.68
CA ASP A 49 7.37 -6.95 -17.02
C ASP A 49 8.30 -5.87 -17.62
N PRO A 50 8.94 -6.14 -18.77
CA PRO A 50 9.85 -5.16 -19.41
C PRO A 50 9.18 -3.83 -19.78
N MET A 51 7.87 -3.83 -20.09
CA MET A 51 7.16 -2.60 -20.43
C MET A 51 6.94 -1.73 -19.21
N SER A 52 6.61 -2.32 -18.07
CA SER A 52 6.49 -1.59 -16.80
C SER A 52 7.82 -0.95 -16.41
N VAL A 53 8.93 -1.66 -16.54
CA VAL A 53 10.26 -1.12 -16.26
C VAL A 53 10.63 0.03 -17.22
N LEU A 54 10.23 -0.08 -18.48
CA LEU A 54 10.44 0.99 -19.47
C LEU A 54 9.61 2.23 -19.12
N ASP A 55 8.33 2.06 -18.78
CA ASP A 55 7.43 3.15 -18.42
C ASP A 55 7.92 3.89 -17.18
N ASP A 56 8.39 3.18 -16.16
CA ASP A 56 8.98 3.77 -14.96
C ASP A 56 10.22 4.59 -15.30
N ALA A 57 11.12 4.05 -16.15
CA ALA A 57 12.31 4.76 -16.58
C ALA A 57 11.99 6.03 -17.39
N VAL A 58 10.99 5.97 -18.26
CA VAL A 58 10.51 7.11 -19.04
C VAL A 58 9.89 8.17 -18.14
N ASN A 59 9.02 7.77 -17.21
CA ASN A 59 8.40 8.69 -16.26
C ASN A 59 9.43 9.37 -15.36
N ALA A 60 10.40 8.63 -14.85
CA ALA A 60 11.49 9.19 -14.05
C ALA A 60 12.36 10.20 -14.85
N ALA A 61 12.56 9.94 -16.15
CA ALA A 61 13.32 10.84 -17.01
C ALA A 61 12.55 12.11 -17.41
N LEU A 62 11.23 11.97 -17.66
CA LEU A 62 10.41 13.10 -18.11
C LEU A 62 9.90 13.97 -16.96
N TYR A 63 9.69 13.40 -15.79
CA TYR A 63 9.06 14.07 -14.65
C TYR A 63 9.85 13.93 -13.34
N PRO A 64 11.18 14.20 -13.34
CA PRO A 64 12.06 13.87 -12.20
C PRO A 64 11.68 14.56 -10.89
N ASP A 65 11.04 15.72 -10.95
CA ASP A 65 10.67 16.55 -9.79
C ASP A 65 9.21 16.34 -9.35
N THR A 66 8.57 15.27 -9.79
CA THR A 66 7.16 15.00 -9.49
C THR A 66 6.94 13.60 -8.92
N ALA A 67 5.72 13.35 -8.40
CA ALA A 67 5.33 12.02 -7.94
C ALA A 67 5.35 10.95 -9.05
N TYR A 68 5.27 11.35 -10.31
CA TYR A 68 5.34 10.44 -11.46
C TYR A 68 6.73 9.82 -11.68
N ALA A 69 7.77 10.36 -11.05
CA ALA A 69 9.10 9.77 -11.08
C ALA A 69 9.23 8.48 -10.25
N HIS A 70 8.22 8.17 -9.47
CA HIS A 70 8.26 7.06 -8.52
C HIS A 70 7.08 6.11 -8.75
N GLU A 71 7.36 4.81 -8.70
CA GLU A 71 6.31 3.79 -8.70
C GLU A 71 5.46 3.89 -7.43
N SER A 72 4.13 3.96 -7.59
CA SER A 72 3.19 4.16 -6.48
C SER A 72 3.12 2.98 -5.51
N GLY A 73 3.35 1.76 -6.00
CA GLY A 73 3.37 0.55 -5.19
C GLY A 73 4.67 0.32 -4.43
N GLY A 74 5.72 1.03 -4.80
CA GLY A 74 7.04 0.96 -4.19
C GLY A 74 8.03 0.02 -4.90
N ASP A 75 9.30 0.19 -4.59
CA ASP A 75 10.38 -0.66 -5.12
C ASP A 75 10.52 -1.92 -4.25
N PRO A 76 10.37 -3.14 -4.80
CA PRO A 76 10.51 -4.38 -4.04
C PRO A 76 11.90 -4.56 -3.41
N ARG A 77 12.93 -3.86 -3.90
CA ARG A 77 14.26 -3.84 -3.27
C ARG A 77 14.30 -2.98 -2.01
N ALA A 78 13.43 -1.99 -1.90
CA ALA A 78 13.35 -1.09 -0.76
C ALA A 78 12.28 -1.53 0.26
N ILE A 79 11.22 -2.23 -0.17
CA ILE A 79 10.12 -2.66 0.69
C ILE A 79 10.60 -3.41 1.95
N PRO A 80 11.58 -4.37 1.88
CA PRO A 80 12.05 -5.07 3.07
C PRO A 80 12.83 -4.21 4.08
N ALA A 81 13.18 -2.99 3.72
CA ALA A 81 13.81 -2.04 4.64
C ALA A 81 12.79 -1.19 5.42
N LEU A 82 11.50 -1.25 5.05
CA LEU A 82 10.46 -0.50 5.73
C LEU A 82 10.12 -1.11 7.09
N THR A 83 9.97 -0.24 8.10
CA THR A 83 9.59 -0.65 9.45
C THR A 83 8.12 -0.37 9.71
N TYR A 84 7.57 -1.07 10.71
CA TYR A 84 6.19 -0.85 11.16
C TYR A 84 5.98 0.58 11.68
N GLU A 85 6.97 1.18 12.33
CA GLU A 85 6.93 2.56 12.82
C GLU A 85 6.82 3.56 11.65
N GLN A 86 7.61 3.36 10.59
CA GLN A 86 7.52 4.18 9.37
C GLN A 86 6.14 4.07 8.70
N PHE A 87 5.60 2.86 8.64
CA PHE A 87 4.25 2.62 8.13
C PHE A 87 3.20 3.40 8.95
N LEU A 88 3.24 3.33 10.28
CA LEU A 88 2.31 4.05 11.16
C LEU A 88 2.44 5.57 11.05
N ASP A 89 3.68 6.08 10.98
CA ASP A 89 3.94 7.51 10.84
C ASP A 89 3.41 8.04 9.50
N THR A 90 3.65 7.33 8.41
CA THR A 90 3.14 7.69 7.08
C THR A 90 1.61 7.67 7.06
N HIS A 91 0.99 6.63 7.64
CA HIS A 91 -0.46 6.55 7.75
C HIS A 91 -1.03 7.72 8.55
N ALA A 92 -0.45 8.03 9.72
CA ALA A 92 -0.92 9.13 10.57
C ALA A 92 -0.82 10.50 9.89
N ARG A 93 0.23 10.73 9.08
CA ARG A 93 0.42 12.00 8.35
C ARG A 93 -0.50 12.17 7.15
N HIS A 94 -0.75 11.10 6.41
CA HIS A 94 -1.41 11.20 5.09
C HIS A 94 -2.88 10.77 5.11
N TYR A 95 -3.26 9.81 5.95
CA TYR A 95 -4.62 9.28 6.05
C TYR A 95 -5.45 10.04 7.08
N ASN A 96 -5.77 11.30 6.77
CA ASN A 96 -6.55 12.18 7.64
C ASN A 96 -7.72 12.79 6.83
N PRO A 97 -8.93 12.93 7.39
CA PRO A 97 -10.04 13.59 6.72
C PRO A 97 -9.74 15.00 6.19
N SER A 98 -8.82 15.72 6.83
CA SER A 98 -8.37 17.04 6.35
C SER A 98 -7.51 16.97 5.09
N ASN A 99 -6.98 15.80 4.73
CA ASN A 99 -6.17 15.53 3.55
C ASN A 99 -6.92 14.62 2.56
N SER A 100 -8.24 14.75 2.46
CA SER A 100 -9.05 13.91 1.59
C SER A 100 -10.10 14.71 0.83
N TYR A 101 -10.42 14.24 -0.40
CA TYR A 101 -11.57 14.66 -1.18
C TYR A 101 -12.58 13.51 -1.18
N ILE A 102 -13.80 13.80 -0.71
CA ILE A 102 -14.87 12.80 -0.63
C ILE A 102 -15.85 13.06 -1.76
N THR A 103 -15.95 12.13 -2.69
CA THR A 103 -16.89 12.21 -3.84
C THR A 103 -17.95 11.11 -3.72
N PRO A 104 -19.12 11.39 -3.09
CA PRO A 104 -20.18 10.42 -2.99
C PRO A 104 -20.87 10.23 -4.36
N HIS A 105 -21.18 8.98 -4.73
CA HIS A 105 -21.93 8.61 -5.91
C HIS A 105 -23.23 7.89 -5.52
N GLY A 106 -24.36 8.27 -6.13
CA GLY A 106 -25.66 7.65 -5.89
C GLY A 106 -26.68 8.57 -5.20
N ARG A 107 -27.82 8.00 -4.74
CA ARG A 107 -28.85 8.76 -4.02
C ARG A 107 -28.40 9.01 -2.57
N CYS A 108 -27.77 10.16 -2.35
CA CYS A 108 -27.43 10.64 -1.01
C CYS A 108 -28.67 11.33 -0.41
N ARG A 109 -29.23 10.81 0.69
CA ARG A 109 -30.21 11.56 1.50
C ARG A 109 -29.42 12.49 2.42
N CYS A 110 -29.26 13.73 2.00
CA CYS A 110 -28.70 14.77 2.87
C CYS A 110 -29.67 15.05 4.04
N ARG A 111 -29.32 14.62 5.24
CA ARG A 111 -29.97 15.08 6.46
C ARG A 111 -29.24 16.35 6.92
N ARG A 112 -29.90 17.49 6.81
CA ARG A 112 -29.39 18.74 7.40
C ARG A 112 -29.41 18.59 8.94
N ARG A 113 -28.26 18.30 9.55
CA ARG A 113 -27.92 18.64 10.95
C ARG A 113 -26.55 18.03 11.30
N GLY A 114 -25.55 18.90 11.44
CA GLY A 114 -24.24 18.60 11.99
C GLY A 114 -23.21 19.64 11.57
N PRO A 115 -22.18 19.92 12.39
CA PRO A 115 -21.11 20.80 11.99
C PRO A 115 -20.36 20.19 10.78
N VAL A 116 -20.13 20.99 9.77
CA VAL A 116 -19.27 20.65 8.63
C VAL A 116 -17.89 20.33 9.19
N LEU A 117 -17.34 19.15 8.86
CA LEU A 117 -15.95 18.85 9.16
C LEU A 117 -15.09 19.94 8.50
N SER A 118 -14.42 20.74 9.33
CA SER A 118 -13.55 21.80 8.86
C SER A 118 -12.35 21.17 8.14
N GLY A 119 -12.32 21.27 6.82
CA GLY A 119 -11.25 20.72 6.00
C GLY A 119 -11.69 20.07 4.69
N ALA A 120 -12.95 19.66 4.55
CA ALA A 120 -13.46 19.15 3.28
C ALA A 120 -13.86 20.33 2.36
N GLN A 121 -13.12 20.55 1.30
CA GLN A 121 -13.53 21.49 0.25
C GLN A 121 -14.54 20.78 -0.67
N SER A 122 -15.79 21.23 -0.68
CA SER A 122 -16.79 20.74 -1.61
C SER A 122 -16.53 21.34 -3.00
N ALA A 123 -16.15 20.52 -3.96
CA ALA A 123 -16.18 20.90 -5.36
C ALA A 123 -17.63 20.90 -5.87
N GLY A 124 -18.20 22.10 -6.05
CA GLY A 124 -19.51 22.30 -6.66
C GLY A 124 -20.68 22.38 -5.67
N ARG A 125 -21.65 23.25 -5.98
CA ARG A 125 -22.89 23.48 -5.25
C ARG A 125 -23.81 22.24 -5.21
N ALA A 126 -23.45 21.25 -4.44
CA ALA A 126 -24.35 20.21 -3.99
C ALA A 126 -24.35 20.24 -2.46
N GLY A 127 -25.55 20.21 -1.85
CA GLY A 127 -25.72 20.39 -0.40
C GLY A 127 -24.85 19.44 0.41
N ALA A 128 -24.33 19.92 1.53
CA ALA A 128 -23.49 19.17 2.46
C ALA A 128 -24.14 17.81 2.81
N CYS A 129 -23.44 16.73 2.55
CA CYS A 129 -23.86 15.37 2.87
C CYS A 129 -23.19 14.95 4.19
N ASP A 130 -23.98 14.53 5.16
CA ASP A 130 -23.49 14.05 6.46
C ASP A 130 -23.11 12.57 6.30
N LEU A 131 -21.81 12.30 6.24
CA LEU A 131 -21.26 10.96 6.25
C LEU A 131 -20.96 10.57 7.71
N ARG A 132 -21.74 9.67 8.28
CA ARG A 132 -21.35 8.94 9.50
C ARG A 132 -20.53 7.72 9.09
N VAL A 133 -19.28 7.72 9.48
CA VAL A 133 -18.41 6.55 9.53
C VAL A 133 -18.65 5.81 10.85
#